data_a4ddd5299534a9542ee8c0a4d033c0d3
#
_entry.id   a4ddd5299534a9542ee8c0a4d033c0d3
#
_cell.length_a   1.000
_cell.length_b   1.000
_cell.length_c   1.000
_cell.angle_alpha   90.00
_cell.angle_beta   90.00
_cell.angle_gamma   90.00
#
_symmetry.space_group_name_H-M   'P 1'
#
loop_
_entity.id
_entity.type
_entity.pdbx_description
1 polymer ?
#
loop_
_entity_poly.entity_id
_entity_poly.type
_entity_poly.pdbx_seq_one_letter_code
_entity_poly.pdbx_strand_id
1 'polypeptide(L)'
;MSQKERNSPLIYDVTEATYEERVLQASHLQPVLVDFWAEWCAPCISLAPALQRVIEELEGLVLLAKVEVDDNMRLAGHYRLRGFPTVILFVDGEEVGRFHGSRATHWLREWVEEHLRDYLAGPHQE
;
A
#
# COMPACT_ATOMS: atom_id res chain seq x y z
N MET A 1 5.25 8.84 -20.18
CA MET A 1 4.78 9.61 -19.14
C MET A 1 3.79 8.88 -18.24
N SER A 2 3.65 9.36 -17.11
CA SER A 2 2.98 8.65 -16.06
C SER A 2 1.45 8.71 -16.11
N GLN A 3 0.88 9.21 -17.19
CA GLN A 3 -0.57 9.32 -17.28
C GLN A 3 -1.27 7.99 -17.12
N LYS A 4 -0.73 6.96 -17.75
CA LYS A 4 -1.32 5.65 -17.62
C LYS A 4 -1.35 5.20 -16.18
N GLU A 5 -0.25 5.43 -15.48
CA GLU A 5 -0.15 5.01 -14.09
C GLU A 5 -1.17 5.71 -13.24
N ARG A 6 -1.29 7.03 -13.43
CA ARG A 6 -2.23 7.80 -12.64
C ARG A 6 -3.66 7.43 -12.92
N ASN A 7 -3.93 6.91 -14.12
CA ASN A 7 -5.29 6.59 -14.52
C ASN A 7 -5.68 5.15 -14.24
N SER A 8 -4.74 4.37 -13.68
CA SER A 8 -5.07 3.00 -13.33
C SER A 8 -6.10 2.98 -12.21
N PRO A 9 -7.20 2.23 -12.35
CA PRO A 9 -8.16 2.12 -11.26
C PRO A 9 -7.61 1.36 -10.05
N LEU A 10 -6.49 0.66 -10.23
CA LEU A 10 -5.90 -0.13 -9.16
C LEU A 10 -4.89 0.66 -8.35
N ILE A 11 -4.44 1.81 -8.86
CA ILE A 11 -3.41 2.63 -8.22
C ILE A 11 -3.95 4.05 -8.14
N TYR A 12 -4.04 4.61 -6.94
CA TYR A 12 -4.65 5.92 -6.77
C TYR A 12 -4.07 6.67 -5.58
N ASP A 13 -4.14 7.99 -5.66
CA ASP A 13 -3.68 8.85 -4.58
C ASP A 13 -4.76 8.98 -3.52
N VAL A 14 -4.34 9.03 -2.26
CA VAL A 14 -5.25 9.13 -1.12
C VAL A 14 -4.74 10.21 -0.20
N THR A 15 -5.67 10.97 0.36
CA THR A 15 -5.37 12.01 1.33
C THR A 15 -6.05 11.67 2.66
N GLU A 16 -5.79 12.51 3.66
CA GLU A 16 -6.45 12.34 4.95
C GLU A 16 -7.98 12.35 4.80
N ALA A 17 -8.48 13.17 3.89
CA ALA A 17 -9.91 13.30 3.69
C ALA A 17 -10.54 12.05 3.08
N THR A 18 -9.79 11.30 2.29
CA THR A 18 -10.32 10.15 1.58
C THR A 18 -9.85 8.81 2.13
N TYR A 19 -9.01 8.84 3.17
CA TYR A 19 -8.36 7.63 3.66
C TYR A 19 -9.36 6.60 4.18
N GLU A 20 -10.31 7.03 4.98
CA GLU A 20 -11.29 6.12 5.56
C GLU A 20 -12.00 5.35 4.47
N GLU A 21 -12.50 6.05 3.47
CA GLU A 21 -13.27 5.42 2.41
C GLU A 21 -12.41 4.61 1.46
N ARG A 22 -11.28 5.16 1.05
CA ARG A 22 -10.51 4.57 -0.04
C ARG A 22 -9.46 3.57 0.43
N VAL A 23 -9.21 3.49 1.72
CA VAL A 23 -8.31 2.48 2.28
C VAL A 23 -9.07 1.56 3.21
N LEU A 24 -9.59 2.08 4.31
CA LEU A 24 -10.18 1.21 5.33
C LEU A 24 -11.44 0.53 4.83
N GLN A 25 -12.38 1.29 4.30
CA GLN A 25 -13.62 0.69 3.79
C GLN A 25 -13.36 -0.15 2.55
N ALA A 26 -12.49 0.35 1.66
CA ALA A 26 -12.15 -0.38 0.44
C ALA A 26 -11.53 -1.74 0.78
N SER A 27 -10.79 -1.84 1.89
CA SER A 27 -10.11 -3.08 2.24
C SER A 27 -11.07 -4.19 2.66
N HIS A 28 -12.35 -3.88 2.87
CA HIS A 28 -13.36 -4.90 3.10
C HIS A 28 -13.77 -5.60 1.80
N LEU A 29 -13.50 -4.97 0.66
CA LEU A 29 -13.82 -5.56 -0.64
C LEU A 29 -12.62 -6.28 -1.25
N GLN A 30 -11.43 -5.74 -1.05
CA GLN A 30 -10.21 -6.38 -1.51
C GLN A 30 -9.01 -5.76 -0.79
N PRO A 31 -7.91 -6.49 -0.66
CA PRO A 31 -6.75 -5.96 0.06
C PRO A 31 -6.23 -4.67 -0.55
N VAL A 32 -5.73 -3.78 0.31
CA VAL A 32 -5.17 -2.50 -0.12
C VAL A 32 -3.77 -2.36 0.45
N LEU A 33 -2.79 -2.16 -0.43
CA LEU A 33 -1.45 -1.74 -0.04
C LEU A 33 -1.44 -0.22 0.04
N VAL A 34 -0.89 0.31 1.11
CA VAL A 34 -0.74 1.76 1.26
C VAL A 34 0.73 2.09 1.25
N ASP A 35 1.13 2.92 0.30
CA ASP A 35 2.52 3.36 0.14
C ASP A 35 2.63 4.78 0.71
N PHE A 36 3.27 4.91 1.87
CA PHE A 36 3.55 6.23 2.47
C PHE A 36 4.91 6.68 1.95
N TRP A 37 4.91 7.75 1.18
CA TRP A 37 6.10 8.19 0.44
C TRP A 37 6.26 9.70 0.50
N ALA A 38 7.42 10.20 0.04
CA ALA A 38 7.68 11.63 -0.05
C ALA A 38 8.54 11.90 -1.28
N GLU A 39 8.41 13.11 -1.82
CA GLU A 39 9.14 13.49 -3.03
C GLU A 39 10.64 13.53 -2.82
N TRP A 40 11.07 13.87 -1.61
CA TRP A 40 12.50 13.99 -1.29
C TRP A 40 13.14 12.65 -0.96
N CYS A 41 12.38 11.59 -1.00
CA CYS A 41 12.82 10.28 -0.51
C CYS A 41 13.24 9.40 -1.70
N ALA A 42 14.55 9.26 -1.90
CA ALA A 42 15.07 8.46 -3.01
C ALA A 42 14.62 7.01 -2.98
N PRO A 43 14.63 6.32 -1.82
CA PRO A 43 14.11 4.94 -1.80
C PRO A 43 12.63 4.85 -2.15
N CYS A 44 11.84 5.89 -1.84
CA CYS A 44 10.44 5.92 -2.23
C CYS A 44 10.29 5.94 -3.76
N ILE A 45 11.10 6.76 -4.39
CA ILE A 45 11.07 6.88 -5.86
C ILE A 45 11.49 5.55 -6.48
N SER A 46 12.50 4.91 -5.90
CA SER A 46 12.98 3.63 -6.39
C SER A 46 11.94 2.53 -6.25
N LEU A 47 11.16 2.56 -5.16
CA LEU A 47 10.16 1.53 -4.89
C LEU A 47 8.93 1.63 -5.80
N ALA A 48 8.59 2.84 -6.25
CA ALA A 48 7.34 3.06 -6.95
C ALA A 48 7.12 2.15 -8.17
N PRO A 49 8.11 2.00 -9.10
CA PRO A 49 7.86 1.12 -10.24
C PRO A 49 7.76 -0.35 -9.85
N ALA A 50 8.44 -0.77 -8.78
CA ALA A 50 8.34 -2.16 -8.34
C ALA A 50 6.96 -2.45 -7.76
N LEU A 51 6.40 -1.51 -6.98
CA LEU A 51 5.04 -1.66 -6.47
C LEU A 51 4.03 -1.72 -7.60
N GLN A 52 4.18 -0.83 -8.58
CA GLN A 52 3.26 -0.83 -9.71
C GLN A 52 3.29 -2.16 -10.44
N ARG A 53 4.48 -2.71 -10.65
CA ARG A 53 4.61 -3.99 -11.33
C ARG A 53 3.91 -5.11 -10.56
N VAL A 54 4.06 -5.14 -9.24
CA VAL A 54 3.41 -6.16 -8.43
C VAL A 54 1.88 -6.05 -8.55
N ILE A 55 1.36 -4.83 -8.49
CA ILE A 55 -0.08 -4.63 -8.62
C ILE A 55 -0.57 -5.17 -9.97
N GLU A 56 0.20 -4.89 -11.03
CA GLU A 56 -0.16 -5.38 -12.36
C GLU A 56 -0.10 -6.90 -12.44
N GLU A 57 0.93 -7.49 -11.84
CA GLU A 57 1.08 -8.95 -11.85
C GLU A 57 -0.03 -9.65 -11.08
N LEU A 58 -0.55 -9.00 -10.04
CA LEU A 58 -1.63 -9.58 -9.24
C LEU A 58 -3.02 -9.34 -9.84
N GLU A 59 -3.09 -8.63 -10.95
CA GLU A 59 -4.28 -8.56 -11.81
C GLU A 59 -5.55 -8.18 -11.06
N GLY A 60 -5.48 -7.15 -10.25
CA GLY A 60 -6.67 -6.66 -9.56
C GLY A 60 -6.94 -7.29 -8.22
N LEU A 61 -6.13 -8.25 -7.81
CA LEU A 61 -6.30 -8.86 -6.50
C LEU A 61 -6.08 -7.86 -5.37
N VAL A 62 -5.15 -6.91 -5.56
CA VAL A 62 -4.76 -5.96 -4.54
C VAL A 62 -4.74 -4.56 -5.13
N LEU A 63 -5.22 -3.59 -4.36
CA LEU A 63 -5.17 -2.18 -4.74
C LEU A 63 -3.93 -1.52 -4.14
N LEU A 64 -3.51 -0.41 -4.73
CA LEU A 64 -2.40 0.38 -4.20
C LEU A 64 -2.85 1.82 -3.97
N ALA A 65 -2.89 2.23 -2.72
CA ALA A 65 -3.20 3.59 -2.34
C ALA A 65 -1.88 4.30 -2.03
N LYS A 66 -1.68 5.49 -2.59
CA LYS A 66 -0.45 6.25 -2.40
C LYS A 66 -0.75 7.47 -1.54
N VAL A 67 0.00 7.62 -0.45
CA VAL A 67 -0.16 8.75 0.48
C VAL A 67 1.15 9.51 0.55
N GLU A 68 1.12 10.76 0.10
CA GLU A 68 2.30 11.62 0.16
C GLU A 68 2.33 12.24 1.56
N VAL A 69 3.37 11.92 2.34
CA VAL A 69 3.35 12.22 3.77
C VAL A 69 3.43 13.70 4.10
N ASP A 70 4.10 14.48 3.27
CA ASP A 70 4.24 15.91 3.58
C ASP A 70 2.90 16.64 3.56
N ASP A 71 1.96 16.16 2.77
CA ASP A 71 0.63 16.73 2.69
C ASP A 71 -0.37 16.00 3.59
N ASN A 72 0.07 14.96 4.30
CA ASN A 72 -0.83 14.11 5.07
C ASN A 72 -0.18 13.67 6.37
N MET A 73 0.34 14.64 7.12
CA MET A 73 1.17 14.35 8.28
C MET A 73 0.42 13.70 9.44
N ARG A 74 -0.88 13.91 9.53
CA ARG A 74 -1.66 13.26 10.58
C ARG A 74 -1.69 11.76 10.41
N LEU A 75 -1.76 11.30 9.15
CA LEU A 75 -1.73 9.86 8.89
C LEU A 75 -0.38 9.28 9.27
N ALA A 76 0.71 9.99 8.92
CA ALA A 76 2.04 9.53 9.29
C ALA A 76 2.17 9.36 10.80
N GLY A 77 1.66 10.34 11.55
CA GLY A 77 1.69 10.29 13.01
C GLY A 77 0.81 9.19 13.57
N HIS A 78 -0.37 9.02 12.98
CA HIS A 78 -1.31 8.00 13.43
C HIS A 78 -0.70 6.60 13.35
N TYR A 79 0.02 6.33 12.25
CA TYR A 79 0.65 5.01 12.06
C TYR A 79 2.05 4.94 12.63
N ARG A 80 2.52 6.03 13.26
CA ARG A 80 3.84 6.07 13.91
C ARG A 80 4.96 5.72 12.94
N LEU A 81 4.88 6.32 11.75
CA LEU A 81 5.88 6.05 10.73
C LEU A 81 7.22 6.66 11.13
N ARG A 82 8.29 5.89 10.98
CA ARG A 82 9.62 6.32 11.39
C ARG A 82 10.57 6.51 10.23
N GLY A 83 10.23 5.99 9.08
CA GLY A 83 11.08 6.12 7.91
C GLY A 83 10.26 5.88 6.68
N PHE A 84 10.83 6.21 5.54
CA PHE A 84 10.12 6.13 4.28
C PHE A 84 10.98 5.46 3.22
N PRO A 85 10.35 4.69 2.34
CA PRO A 85 8.91 4.43 2.32
C PRO A 85 8.50 3.46 3.42
N THR A 86 7.25 3.56 3.84
CA THR A 86 6.62 2.54 4.67
C THR A 86 5.40 2.06 3.90
N VAL A 87 5.27 0.75 3.76
CA VAL A 87 4.15 0.14 3.05
C VAL A 87 3.39 -0.72 4.03
N ILE A 88 2.06 -0.52 4.09
CA ILE A 88 1.19 -1.25 5.01
C ILE A 88 0.12 -1.96 4.19
N LEU A 89 -0.12 -3.23 4.51
CA LEU A 89 -1.18 -4.01 3.87
C LEU A 89 -2.40 -4.04 4.76
N PHE A 90 -3.54 -3.65 4.21
CA PHE A 90 -4.83 -3.67 4.92
C PHE A 90 -5.76 -4.72 4.32
N VAL A 91 -6.40 -5.49 5.20
CA VAL A 91 -7.43 -6.45 4.82
C VAL A 91 -8.54 -6.34 5.86
N ASP A 92 -9.77 -6.18 5.40
CA ASP A 92 -10.94 -6.08 6.28
C ASP A 92 -10.79 -5.00 7.34
N GLY A 93 -10.21 -3.86 6.94
CA GLY A 93 -10.04 -2.71 7.81
C GLY A 93 -8.88 -2.82 8.77
N GLU A 94 -8.11 -3.91 8.74
CA GLU A 94 -7.03 -4.16 9.69
C GLU A 94 -5.67 -4.15 9.01
N GLU A 95 -4.68 -3.62 9.72
CA GLU A 95 -3.31 -3.72 9.27
C GLU A 95 -2.81 -5.15 9.50
N VAL A 96 -2.45 -5.85 8.42
CA VAL A 96 -2.00 -7.23 8.54
C VAL A 96 -0.49 -7.37 8.36
N GLY A 97 0.19 -6.30 7.96
CA GLY A 97 1.65 -6.32 7.87
C GLY A 97 2.18 -5.01 7.37
N ARG A 98 3.46 -4.73 7.63
CA ARG A 98 4.13 -3.55 7.09
C ARG A 98 5.60 -3.82 6.90
N PHE A 99 6.21 -3.05 6.02
CA PHE A 99 7.66 -3.07 5.86
C PHE A 99 8.15 -1.67 5.54
N HIS A 100 9.46 -1.49 5.67
CA HIS A 100 10.13 -0.21 5.42
C HIS A 100 11.18 -0.40 4.35
N GLY A 101 11.40 0.66 3.56
CA GLY A 101 12.49 0.68 2.60
C GLY A 101 12.10 0.11 1.26
N SER A 102 13.01 0.25 0.29
CA SER A 102 12.78 -0.21 -1.07
C SER A 102 13.04 -1.71 -1.17
N ARG A 103 12.24 -2.38 -1.97
CA ARG A 103 12.34 -3.82 -2.20
C ARG A 103 12.14 -4.13 -3.67
N ALA A 104 12.70 -5.23 -4.13
CA ALA A 104 12.53 -5.68 -5.50
C ALA A 104 11.14 -6.27 -5.70
N THR A 105 10.69 -6.27 -6.95
CA THR A 105 9.36 -6.77 -7.33
C THR A 105 9.09 -8.18 -6.78
N HIS A 106 10.07 -9.07 -6.94
CA HIS A 106 9.90 -10.46 -6.51
C HIS A 106 9.65 -10.55 -5.01
N TRP A 107 10.43 -9.79 -4.23
CA TRP A 107 10.27 -9.76 -2.78
C TRP A 107 8.89 -9.24 -2.40
N LEU A 108 8.45 -8.18 -3.08
CA LEU A 108 7.15 -7.58 -2.79
C LEU A 108 6.02 -8.55 -3.05
N ARG A 109 6.09 -9.25 -4.17
CA ARG A 109 5.04 -10.19 -4.52
C ARG A 109 4.95 -11.31 -3.49
N GLU A 110 6.09 -11.87 -3.10
CA GLU A 110 6.11 -12.93 -2.09
C GLU A 110 5.58 -12.43 -0.75
N TRP A 111 5.96 -11.21 -0.39
CA TRP A 111 5.52 -10.63 0.87
C TRP A 111 4.01 -10.49 0.91
N VAL A 112 3.42 -9.96 -0.16
CA VAL A 112 1.98 -9.79 -0.24
C VAL A 112 1.28 -11.14 -0.18
N GLU A 113 1.74 -12.08 -0.98
CA GLU A 113 1.10 -13.39 -1.05
C GLU A 113 1.16 -14.12 0.27
N GLU A 114 2.29 -14.03 0.95
CA GLU A 114 2.46 -14.69 2.23
C GLU A 114 1.54 -14.10 3.29
N HIS A 115 1.45 -12.77 3.35
CA HIS A 115 0.59 -12.12 4.34
C HIS A 115 -0.88 -12.39 4.08
N LEU A 116 -1.27 -12.48 2.82
CA LEU A 116 -2.65 -12.83 2.50
C LEU A 116 -2.97 -14.27 2.90
N ARG A 117 -2.06 -15.20 2.65
CA ARG A 117 -2.27 -16.58 3.07
C ARG A 117 -2.39 -16.68 4.58
N ASP A 118 -1.50 -15.99 5.30
CA ASP A 118 -1.53 -16.01 6.76
C ASP A 118 -2.82 -15.44 7.29
N TYR A 119 -3.28 -14.34 6.71
CA TYR A 119 -4.53 -13.74 7.15
C TYR A 119 -5.70 -14.71 6.94
N LEU A 120 -5.76 -15.32 5.76
CA LEU A 120 -6.87 -16.22 5.44
C LEU A 120 -6.87 -17.47 6.31
N ALA A 121 -5.70 -17.89 6.80
CA ALA A 121 -5.58 -19.08 7.65
C ALA A 121 -5.69 -18.75 9.13
N GLY A 122 -5.81 -17.47 9.51
CA GLY A 122 -5.77 -17.07 10.91
C GLY A 122 -7.09 -17.19 11.63
N PRO A 123 -7.06 -16.97 12.96
CA PRO A 123 -8.26 -17.13 13.78
C PRO A 123 -9.35 -16.11 13.47
N HIS A 124 -9.01 -14.97 12.88
CA HIS A 124 -10.00 -13.98 12.52
C HIS A 124 -10.91 -14.45 11.39
N GLN A 125 -10.64 -15.63 10.84
CA GLN A 125 -11.51 -16.27 9.87
C GLN A 125 -12.80 -16.77 10.48
N GLU A 126 -12.76 -16.98 11.75
CA GLU A 126 -13.94 -17.47 12.45
C GLU A 126 -14.90 -16.33 12.73
#